data_d8d2b653d6bc339bf9c46d413a05ac10
#
_entry.id   d8d2b653d6bc339bf9c46d413a05ac10
#
_cell.length_a   1.000
_cell.length_b   1.000
_cell.length_c   1.000
_cell.angle_alpha   90.00
_cell.angle_beta   90.00
_cell.angle_gamma   90.00
#
_symmetry.space_group_name_H-M   'P 1'
#
loop_
_entity.id
_entity.type
_entity.pdbx_description
1 polymer ?
#
loop_
_entity_poly.entity_id
_entity_poly.type
_entity_poly.pdbx_seq_one_letter_code
_entity_poly.pdbx_strand_id
1 'polypeptide(L)'
;NDEGHMAKNQWVSAENEISYDSPDSPDGGSWLYFGKDGKIVTAKWMSINGKTYYFDEDGLMQTGLLELDGQTYYLGEEDDGARKTGWILLETITKDTDDEDIWCYFDTEGRLIVNQMDRKIDNGYYTFIDGKMQTGWVLMPSKSDVTDSNAASPRITDYQYYGAAGDGKRAEGFRSIEGLSGIHAADEVYTFYFKAGKPYVSDKKGNSLFTINAKKYAFSDLGIMQTGRQIANVANDEIANFYFGEDGIVKTGKQTIYNEETGETENWFFHTDGDKKGQGYHGLRDGILYVYGKRQDATADQRYAPADL
;
A
#
# COMPACT_ATOMS: atom_id res chain seq x y z
N ASN A 1 20.29 -50.97 10.80
CA ASN A 1 21.74 -50.73 10.86
C ASN A 1 22.46 -52.05 10.72
N ASP A 2 23.73 -52.05 10.53
CA ASP A 2 24.58 -53.22 10.31
C ASP A 2 24.54 -54.28 11.45
N GLU A 3 23.95 -53.91 12.60
CA GLU A 3 23.75 -54.77 13.75
C GLU A 3 22.33 -55.37 13.84
N GLY A 4 21.47 -55.14 12.82
CA GLY A 4 20.10 -55.66 12.79
C GLY A 4 19.13 -55.00 13.77
N HIS A 5 19.48 -53.83 14.33
CA HIS A 5 18.58 -53.09 15.20
C HIS A 5 17.57 -52.27 14.41
N MET A 6 16.30 -52.35 14.80
CA MET A 6 15.20 -51.59 14.21
C MET A 6 15.35 -50.08 14.51
N ALA A 7 15.32 -49.24 13.49
CA ALA A 7 15.29 -47.80 13.65
C ALA A 7 14.02 -47.35 14.41
N LYS A 8 14.16 -46.48 15.42
CA LYS A 8 13.06 -45.89 16.19
C LYS A 8 13.34 -44.44 16.50
N ASN A 9 12.33 -43.56 16.31
CA ASN A 9 12.45 -42.12 16.49
C ASN A 9 13.70 -41.56 15.79
N GLN A 10 13.91 -41.97 14.53
CA GLN A 10 15.15 -41.73 13.82
C GLN A 10 14.86 -41.35 12.37
N TRP A 11 15.60 -40.36 11.88
CA TRP A 11 15.69 -40.02 10.46
C TRP A 11 16.61 -41.01 9.74
N VAL A 12 16.22 -41.39 8.52
CA VAL A 12 17.01 -42.24 7.63
C VAL A 12 16.98 -41.63 6.23
N SER A 13 18.14 -41.47 5.61
CA SER A 13 18.24 -41.06 4.20
C SER A 13 17.83 -42.23 3.31
N ALA A 14 16.97 -42.00 2.36
CA ALA A 14 16.52 -43.00 1.39
C ALA A 14 17.56 -43.25 0.27
N GLU A 15 18.62 -42.45 0.16
CA GLU A 15 19.64 -42.57 -0.91
C GLU A 15 20.40 -43.88 -0.90
N ASN A 16 20.45 -44.59 0.21
CA ASN A 16 21.25 -45.80 0.36
C ASN A 16 20.51 -47.13 0.12
N GLU A 17 19.19 -47.13 -0.04
CA GLU A 17 18.44 -48.42 -0.11
C GLU A 17 17.32 -48.48 -1.17
N ILE A 18 16.95 -47.38 -1.83
CA ILE A 18 15.86 -47.38 -2.82
C ILE A 18 16.35 -46.71 -4.09
N SER A 19 16.75 -47.51 -5.06
CA SER A 19 16.96 -47.05 -6.44
C SER A 19 15.59 -46.74 -7.05
N TYR A 20 15.19 -45.49 -7.03
CA TYR A 20 14.10 -44.99 -7.88
C TYR A 20 14.67 -44.59 -9.22
N ASP A 21 14.51 -45.44 -10.22
CA ASP A 21 14.63 -45.09 -11.63
C ASP A 21 13.43 -44.18 -12.04
N SER A 22 13.28 -43.03 -11.40
CA SER A 22 12.34 -41.99 -11.85
C SER A 22 13.12 -40.82 -12.37
N PRO A 23 12.91 -40.38 -13.62
CA PRO A 23 13.58 -39.18 -14.18
C PRO A 23 13.15 -37.86 -13.55
N ASP A 24 12.18 -37.89 -12.63
CA ASP A 24 11.62 -36.72 -11.94
C ASP A 24 11.96 -36.72 -10.42
N SER A 25 12.94 -37.49 -9.98
CA SER A 25 13.45 -37.36 -8.61
C SER A 25 14.30 -36.10 -8.53
N PRO A 26 13.94 -35.05 -7.74
CA PRO A 26 14.84 -33.94 -7.48
C PRO A 26 16.12 -34.47 -6.82
N ASP A 27 17.27 -33.99 -7.23
CA ASP A 27 18.62 -34.35 -6.77
C ASP A 27 18.91 -33.97 -5.30
N GLY A 28 17.93 -34.08 -4.41
CA GLY A 28 18.00 -33.73 -3.01
C GLY A 28 17.55 -34.87 -2.11
N GLY A 29 18.32 -35.11 -1.05
CA GLY A 29 18.20 -36.25 -0.16
C GLY A 29 16.78 -36.54 0.31
N SER A 30 16.23 -37.66 -0.14
CA SER A 30 14.93 -38.14 0.32
C SER A 30 15.03 -38.66 1.76
N TRP A 31 14.31 -38.06 2.68
CA TRP A 31 14.33 -38.40 4.10
C TRP A 31 13.06 -39.15 4.51
N LEU A 32 13.27 -40.25 5.28
CA LEU A 32 12.25 -41.05 5.94
C LEU A 32 12.36 -40.82 7.44
N TYR A 33 11.24 -40.96 8.15
CA TYR A 33 11.25 -40.99 9.62
C TYR A 33 10.62 -42.25 10.16
N PHE A 34 11.35 -42.96 11.01
CA PHE A 34 10.85 -44.13 11.73
C PHE A 34 10.29 -43.71 13.09
N GLY A 35 9.01 -44.00 13.30
CA GLY A 35 8.32 -43.69 14.55
C GLY A 35 8.81 -44.53 15.73
N LYS A 36 8.20 -44.32 16.91
CA LYS A 36 8.53 -45.05 18.13
C LYS A 36 8.30 -46.57 18.02
N ASP A 37 7.42 -46.98 17.14
CA ASP A 37 7.09 -48.39 16.85
C ASP A 37 8.00 -49.03 15.78
N GLY A 38 8.96 -48.23 15.26
CA GLY A 38 9.88 -48.66 14.22
C GLY A 38 9.27 -48.78 12.83
N LYS A 39 8.07 -48.21 12.62
CA LYS A 39 7.45 -48.08 11.29
C LYS A 39 7.76 -46.74 10.67
N ILE A 40 7.84 -46.73 9.34
CA ILE A 40 7.93 -45.48 8.55
C ILE A 40 6.66 -44.66 8.76
N VAL A 41 6.81 -43.35 8.95
CA VAL A 41 5.72 -42.40 9.01
C VAL A 41 5.27 -42.14 7.58
N THR A 42 4.00 -42.35 7.26
CA THR A 42 3.44 -42.15 5.91
C THR A 42 2.14 -41.32 5.95
N ALA A 43 1.85 -40.61 4.89
CA ALA A 43 0.60 -39.89 4.61
C ALA A 43 0.09 -39.03 5.78
N LYS A 44 0.95 -38.28 6.47
CA LYS A 44 0.56 -37.43 7.61
C LYS A 44 1.57 -36.39 8.05
N TRP A 45 1.05 -35.43 8.79
CA TRP A 45 1.85 -34.53 9.59
C TRP A 45 2.43 -35.21 10.82
N MET A 46 3.68 -34.90 11.11
CA MET A 46 4.40 -35.42 12.31
C MET A 46 5.20 -34.30 12.97
N SER A 47 5.01 -34.12 14.28
CA SER A 47 5.86 -33.22 15.06
C SER A 47 7.09 -34.00 15.58
N ILE A 48 8.27 -33.49 15.23
CA ILE A 48 9.56 -34.09 15.58
C ILE A 48 10.44 -32.95 16.14
N ASN A 49 10.85 -33.08 17.39
CA ASN A 49 11.71 -32.07 18.07
C ASN A 49 11.19 -30.64 17.97
N GLY A 50 9.87 -30.45 18.07
CA GLY A 50 9.25 -29.12 18.05
C GLY A 50 9.03 -28.50 16.64
N LYS A 51 9.46 -29.17 15.58
CA LYS A 51 9.18 -28.84 14.20
C LYS A 51 8.14 -29.80 13.62
N THR A 52 7.36 -29.35 12.64
CA THR A 52 6.29 -30.16 12.02
C THR A 52 6.66 -30.42 10.56
N TYR A 53 6.58 -31.71 10.18
CA TYR A 53 6.93 -32.23 8.86
C TYR A 53 5.74 -32.94 8.25
N TYR A 54 5.67 -33.03 6.93
CA TYR A 54 4.71 -33.86 6.22
C TYR A 54 5.42 -34.97 5.48
N PHE A 55 4.88 -36.18 5.58
CA PHE A 55 5.35 -37.34 4.85
C PHE A 55 4.25 -37.80 3.89
N ASP A 56 4.62 -38.13 2.65
CA ASP A 56 3.69 -38.61 1.65
C ASP A 56 3.30 -40.06 1.89
N GLU A 57 2.60 -40.68 0.93
CA GLU A 57 2.14 -42.06 1.00
C GLU A 57 3.30 -43.06 1.00
N ASP A 58 4.42 -42.74 0.38
CA ASP A 58 5.64 -43.52 0.31
C ASP A 58 6.54 -43.30 1.54
N GLY A 59 6.18 -42.35 2.41
CA GLY A 59 6.92 -42.01 3.63
C GLY A 59 8.05 -40.99 3.39
N LEU A 60 8.11 -40.39 2.22
CA LEU A 60 9.11 -39.36 1.91
C LEU A 60 8.72 -38.03 2.54
N MET A 61 9.69 -37.40 3.24
CA MET A 61 9.52 -36.05 3.77
C MET A 61 9.33 -35.06 2.62
N GLN A 62 8.28 -34.27 2.69
CA GLN A 62 8.00 -33.24 1.71
C GLN A 62 8.72 -31.92 2.03
N THR A 63 9.13 -31.20 0.98
CA THR A 63 9.81 -29.90 1.03
C THR A 63 9.16 -28.92 0.06
N GLY A 64 9.55 -27.65 0.07
CA GLY A 64 9.00 -26.64 -0.82
C GLY A 64 7.53 -26.33 -0.55
N LEU A 65 6.80 -25.98 -1.61
CA LEU A 65 5.37 -25.73 -1.57
C LEU A 65 4.58 -27.05 -1.62
N LEU A 66 3.72 -27.25 -0.62
CA LEU A 66 2.84 -28.40 -0.53
C LEU A 66 1.37 -27.94 -0.59
N GLU A 67 0.62 -28.47 -1.55
CA GLU A 67 -0.84 -28.35 -1.57
C GLU A 67 -1.46 -29.59 -0.91
N LEU A 68 -2.25 -29.37 0.14
CA LEU A 68 -2.92 -30.43 0.87
C LEU A 68 -4.30 -29.95 1.33
N ASP A 69 -5.35 -30.71 0.99
CA ASP A 69 -6.75 -30.41 1.35
C ASP A 69 -7.18 -28.98 0.97
N GLY A 70 -6.73 -28.47 -0.19
CA GLY A 70 -7.04 -27.14 -0.69
C GLY A 70 -6.35 -26.00 0.09
N GLN A 71 -5.33 -26.31 0.87
CA GLN A 71 -4.47 -25.35 1.55
C GLN A 71 -3.02 -25.49 1.06
N THR A 72 -2.33 -24.39 0.95
CA THR A 72 -0.91 -24.34 0.57
C THR A 72 -0.06 -24.13 1.81
N TYR A 73 1.00 -24.90 1.92
CA TYR A 73 2.02 -24.84 2.98
C TYR A 73 3.39 -24.63 2.35
N TYR A 74 4.32 -24.08 3.11
CA TYR A 74 5.73 -24.04 2.73
C TYR A 74 6.57 -24.81 3.76
N LEU A 75 7.31 -25.79 3.28
CA LEU A 75 8.07 -26.74 4.10
C LEU A 75 9.57 -26.48 4.09
N GLY A 76 9.97 -25.27 3.66
CA GLY A 76 11.37 -24.91 3.53
C GLY A 76 12.03 -25.51 2.30
N GLU A 77 13.33 -25.25 2.18
CA GLU A 77 14.16 -25.77 1.10
C GLU A 77 14.42 -27.27 1.25
N GLU A 78 15.06 -27.83 0.26
CA GLU A 78 15.26 -29.25 0.04
C GLU A 78 15.69 -30.05 1.29
N ASP A 79 16.64 -29.56 2.07
CA ASP A 79 17.14 -30.25 3.27
C ASP A 79 16.44 -29.88 4.58
N ASP A 80 15.42 -29.03 4.55
CA ASP A 80 14.73 -28.55 5.77
C ASP A 80 13.46 -29.34 6.08
N GLY A 81 12.49 -29.39 5.15
CA GLY A 81 11.21 -30.07 5.29
C GLY A 81 10.31 -29.57 6.42
N ALA A 82 10.77 -28.64 7.24
CA ALA A 82 10.00 -28.13 8.37
C ALA A 82 8.98 -27.09 7.93
N ARG A 83 7.70 -27.28 8.29
CA ARG A 83 6.61 -26.34 8.02
C ARG A 83 6.94 -24.95 8.52
N LYS A 84 6.85 -23.97 7.63
CA LYS A 84 7.10 -22.54 7.91
C LYS A 84 5.84 -21.81 8.31
N THR A 85 6.01 -20.70 9.04
CA THR A 85 4.97 -19.76 9.45
C THR A 85 5.51 -18.34 9.39
N GLY A 86 4.63 -17.35 9.31
CA GLY A 86 5.02 -15.94 9.22
C GLY A 86 5.36 -15.48 7.82
N TRP A 87 6.17 -14.44 7.71
CA TRP A 87 6.60 -13.86 6.45
C TRP A 87 7.67 -14.70 5.77
N ILE A 88 7.44 -15.04 4.52
CA ILE A 88 8.37 -15.79 3.67
C ILE A 88 8.47 -15.10 2.31
N LEU A 89 9.68 -14.92 1.84
CA LEU A 89 9.98 -14.49 0.49
C LEU A 89 10.16 -15.71 -0.40
N LEU A 90 9.36 -15.85 -1.43
CA LEU A 90 9.40 -16.97 -2.37
C LEU A 90 9.69 -16.46 -3.78
N GLU A 91 10.46 -17.22 -4.55
CA GLU A 91 10.68 -16.93 -5.97
C GLU A 91 9.42 -17.17 -6.81
N THR A 92 8.57 -18.10 -6.38
CA THR A 92 7.29 -18.42 -7.03
C THR A 92 6.30 -19.02 -6.05
N ILE A 93 5.00 -18.80 -6.28
CA ILE A 93 3.90 -19.46 -5.55
C ILE A 93 3.31 -20.60 -6.40
N THR A 94 3.46 -20.52 -7.72
CA THR A 94 2.98 -21.54 -8.66
C THR A 94 4.11 -21.97 -9.59
N LYS A 95 4.08 -23.20 -10.06
CA LYS A 95 5.11 -23.76 -10.95
C LYS A 95 5.21 -23.05 -12.33
N ASP A 96 4.29 -22.14 -12.64
CA ASP A 96 4.10 -21.59 -13.99
C ASP A 96 4.46 -20.09 -14.11
N THR A 97 5.02 -19.46 -13.09
CA THR A 97 5.33 -18.01 -13.14
C THR A 97 6.81 -17.75 -12.88
N ASP A 98 7.46 -17.08 -13.84
CA ASP A 98 8.78 -16.43 -13.70
C ASP A 98 8.63 -15.13 -12.88
N ASP A 99 8.01 -15.20 -11.72
CA ASP A 99 7.76 -14.02 -10.90
C ASP A 99 9.00 -13.68 -10.07
N GLU A 100 9.29 -12.38 -9.97
CA GLU A 100 10.23 -11.82 -9.01
C GLU A 100 9.85 -12.22 -7.58
N ASP A 101 10.81 -12.14 -6.66
CA ASP A 101 10.62 -12.41 -5.22
C ASP A 101 9.27 -11.93 -4.67
N ILE A 102 8.46 -12.87 -4.20
CA ILE A 102 7.09 -12.64 -3.74
C ILE A 102 7.01 -12.78 -2.22
N TRP A 103 6.59 -11.72 -1.53
CA TRP A 103 6.27 -11.82 -0.11
C TRP A 103 4.94 -12.53 0.11
N CYS A 104 4.99 -13.62 0.88
CA CYS A 104 3.86 -14.42 1.33
C CYS A 104 3.76 -14.41 2.85
N TYR A 105 2.58 -14.70 3.37
CA TYR A 105 2.39 -14.87 4.80
C TYR A 105 1.68 -16.20 5.08
N PHE A 106 2.29 -17.01 5.94
CA PHE A 106 1.74 -18.27 6.42
C PHE A 106 1.26 -18.10 7.85
N ASP A 107 0.03 -18.51 8.14
CA ASP A 107 -0.58 -18.42 9.47
C ASP A 107 0.12 -19.32 10.51
N THR A 108 -0.38 -19.33 11.73
CA THR A 108 0.18 -20.15 12.83
C THR A 108 0.06 -21.66 12.59
N GLU A 109 -0.88 -22.07 11.74
CA GLU A 109 -1.02 -23.45 11.28
C GLU A 109 -0.20 -23.72 10.00
N GLY A 110 0.56 -22.74 9.51
CA GLY A 110 1.41 -22.82 8.32
C GLY A 110 0.64 -22.74 7.00
N ARG A 111 -0.62 -22.29 7.00
CA ARG A 111 -1.43 -22.14 5.79
C ARG A 111 -1.15 -20.79 5.14
N LEU A 112 -0.95 -20.80 3.83
CA LEU A 112 -0.80 -19.57 3.04
C LEU A 112 -2.06 -18.69 3.15
N ILE A 113 -1.87 -17.41 3.44
CA ILE A 113 -2.96 -16.43 3.40
C ILE A 113 -3.20 -16.02 1.95
N VAL A 114 -4.39 -16.30 1.45
CA VAL A 114 -4.83 -15.98 0.07
C VAL A 114 -6.06 -15.08 0.09
N ASN A 115 -6.17 -14.16 -0.87
CA ASN A 115 -7.37 -13.34 -1.13
C ASN A 115 -7.98 -12.69 0.13
N GLN A 116 -7.13 -12.10 0.97
CA GLN A 116 -7.53 -11.38 2.18
C GLN A 116 -7.14 -9.91 2.09
N MET A 117 -8.15 -9.05 2.21
CA MET A 117 -7.98 -7.60 2.26
C MET A 117 -7.80 -7.14 3.70
N ASP A 118 -6.93 -6.14 3.90
CA ASP A 118 -6.71 -5.50 5.20
C ASP A 118 -6.47 -6.48 6.37
N ARG A 119 -5.76 -7.56 6.10
CA ARG A 119 -5.36 -8.52 7.14
C ARG A 119 -4.43 -7.86 8.14
N LYS A 120 -4.83 -7.83 9.41
CA LYS A 120 -3.95 -7.36 10.48
C LYS A 120 -2.88 -8.41 10.78
N ILE A 121 -1.61 -8.00 10.65
CA ILE A 121 -0.43 -8.78 11.03
C ILE A 121 0.44 -7.83 11.85
N ASP A 122 0.72 -8.19 13.09
CA ASP A 122 1.44 -7.35 14.06
C ASP A 122 0.91 -5.90 14.13
N ASN A 123 1.73 -4.93 13.77
CA ASN A 123 1.39 -3.50 13.81
C ASN A 123 0.96 -2.95 12.44
N GLY A 124 0.69 -3.80 11.45
CA GLY A 124 0.33 -3.41 10.09
C GLY A 124 -0.97 -4.03 9.62
N TYR A 125 -1.47 -3.48 8.52
CA TYR A 125 -2.55 -4.09 7.74
C TYR A 125 -1.99 -4.35 6.35
N TYR A 126 -2.25 -5.54 5.81
CA TYR A 126 -1.73 -6.04 4.54
C TYR A 126 -2.84 -6.64 3.72
N THR A 127 -2.67 -6.64 2.42
CA THR A 127 -3.60 -7.26 1.48
C THR A 127 -2.87 -8.33 0.70
N PHE A 128 -3.53 -9.47 0.52
CA PHE A 128 -3.03 -10.60 -0.24
C PHE A 128 -4.01 -10.94 -1.35
N ILE A 129 -3.51 -11.03 -2.58
CA ILE A 129 -4.25 -11.50 -3.75
C ILE A 129 -3.47 -12.70 -4.29
N ASP A 130 -4.15 -13.83 -4.44
CA ASP A 130 -3.58 -15.10 -4.88
C ASP A 130 -2.29 -15.49 -4.11
N GLY A 131 -2.29 -15.22 -2.80
CA GLY A 131 -1.17 -15.52 -1.90
C GLY A 131 -0.06 -14.47 -1.88
N LYS A 132 -0.07 -13.51 -2.81
CA LYS A 132 0.96 -12.47 -2.95
C LYS A 132 0.59 -11.23 -2.12
N MET A 133 1.51 -10.75 -1.28
CA MET A 133 1.37 -9.46 -0.61
C MET A 133 1.30 -8.35 -1.65
N GLN A 134 0.30 -7.51 -1.53
CA GLN A 134 0.11 -6.37 -2.42
C GLN A 134 0.90 -5.14 -1.96
N THR A 135 1.39 -4.36 -2.93
CA THR A 135 2.13 -3.11 -2.71
C THR A 135 1.62 -2.02 -3.65
N GLY A 136 1.97 -0.77 -3.37
CA GLY A 136 1.56 0.36 -4.20
C GLY A 136 0.04 0.62 -4.18
N TRP A 137 -0.47 1.10 -5.31
CA TRP A 137 -1.89 1.36 -5.51
C TRP A 137 -2.64 0.07 -5.85
N VAL A 138 -3.59 -0.32 -5.01
CA VAL A 138 -4.38 -1.55 -5.17
C VAL A 138 -5.84 -1.19 -5.38
N LEU A 139 -6.40 -1.61 -6.53
CA LEU A 139 -7.83 -1.48 -6.83
C LEU A 139 -8.64 -2.41 -5.92
N MET A 140 -9.64 -1.85 -5.24
CA MET A 140 -10.47 -2.63 -4.32
C MET A 140 -11.43 -3.59 -5.07
N PRO A 141 -11.64 -4.82 -4.58
CA PRO A 141 -12.37 -5.88 -5.30
C PRO A 141 -13.78 -5.50 -5.76
N SER A 142 -14.47 -4.64 -4.99
CA SER A 142 -15.81 -4.16 -5.36
C SER A 142 -15.86 -3.40 -6.68
N LYS A 143 -14.70 -3.05 -7.24
CA LYS A 143 -14.55 -2.38 -8.54
C LYS A 143 -13.82 -3.24 -9.56
N SER A 144 -12.99 -4.19 -9.13
CA SER A 144 -12.28 -5.11 -10.02
C SER A 144 -13.19 -6.12 -10.70
N ASP A 145 -14.32 -6.48 -10.06
CA ASP A 145 -15.25 -7.51 -10.56
C ASP A 145 -16.23 -6.99 -11.61
N VAL A 146 -16.12 -5.73 -12.02
CA VAL A 146 -17.03 -5.14 -13.03
C VAL A 146 -16.58 -5.56 -14.42
N THR A 147 -17.21 -6.60 -14.94
CA THR A 147 -17.06 -7.06 -16.35
C THR A 147 -17.97 -6.28 -17.31
N ASP A 148 -18.72 -5.30 -16.83
CA ASP A 148 -19.60 -4.47 -17.64
C ASP A 148 -18.77 -3.47 -18.48
N SER A 149 -18.83 -3.62 -19.80
CA SER A 149 -18.16 -2.71 -20.75
C SER A 149 -18.64 -1.25 -20.66
N ASN A 150 -19.74 -0.99 -19.94
CA ASN A 150 -20.27 0.35 -19.65
C ASN A 150 -19.91 0.86 -18.26
N ALA A 151 -19.10 0.14 -17.48
CA ALA A 151 -18.68 0.60 -16.17
C ALA A 151 -17.79 1.84 -16.30
N ALA A 152 -18.04 2.83 -15.44
CA ALA A 152 -17.18 4.00 -15.35
C ALA A 152 -15.75 3.57 -14.98
N SER A 153 -14.75 4.20 -15.60
CA SER A 153 -13.35 3.96 -15.23
C SER A 153 -13.15 4.15 -13.73
N PRO A 154 -12.32 3.31 -13.08
CA PRO A 154 -12.03 3.45 -11.66
C PRO A 154 -11.49 4.84 -11.33
N ARG A 155 -11.92 5.40 -10.20
CA ARG A 155 -11.45 6.68 -9.66
C ARG A 155 -10.42 6.42 -8.57
N ILE A 156 -9.63 7.43 -8.23
CA ILE A 156 -8.64 7.33 -7.14
C ILE A 156 -9.25 6.84 -5.83
N THR A 157 -10.52 7.14 -5.56
CA THR A 157 -11.28 6.67 -4.37
C THR A 157 -11.57 5.18 -4.34
N ASP A 158 -11.41 4.49 -5.48
CA ASP A 158 -11.62 3.06 -5.59
C ASP A 158 -10.35 2.26 -5.26
N TYR A 159 -9.24 2.98 -5.00
CA TYR A 159 -7.95 2.39 -4.65
C TYR A 159 -7.59 2.60 -3.19
N GLN A 160 -6.75 1.73 -2.68
CA GLN A 160 -5.98 1.91 -1.45
C GLN A 160 -4.49 1.84 -1.77
N TYR A 161 -3.67 2.50 -0.97
CA TYR A 161 -2.22 2.44 -1.11
C TYR A 161 -1.61 1.59 -0.01
N TYR A 162 -0.78 0.66 -0.44
CA TYR A 162 0.06 -0.19 0.39
C TYR A 162 1.52 0.16 0.10
N GLY A 163 2.39 0.06 1.10
CA GLY A 163 3.77 0.51 1.00
C GLY A 163 4.53 -0.01 -0.22
N ALA A 164 5.77 0.40 -0.36
CA ALA A 164 6.65 -0.05 -1.44
C ALA A 164 6.94 -1.55 -1.38
N ALA A 165 7.56 -2.09 -2.43
CA ALA A 165 8.03 -3.46 -2.47
C ALA A 165 8.84 -3.81 -1.21
N GLY A 166 8.48 -4.92 -0.55
CA GLY A 166 9.08 -5.38 0.70
C GLY A 166 8.48 -4.78 1.98
N ASP A 167 7.70 -3.68 1.91
CA ASP A 167 6.95 -3.14 3.07
C ASP A 167 5.48 -3.61 3.07
N GLY A 168 4.76 -3.42 1.95
CA GLY A 168 3.36 -3.83 1.76
C GLY A 168 2.36 -3.35 2.81
N LYS A 169 2.79 -2.54 3.76
CA LYS A 169 1.94 -2.05 4.84
C LYS A 169 1.00 -0.97 4.35
N ARG A 170 -0.30 -1.10 4.69
CA ARG A 170 -1.32 -0.11 4.35
C ARG A 170 -0.93 1.30 4.82
N ALA A 171 -1.04 2.27 3.92
CA ALA A 171 -0.59 3.64 4.18
C ALA A 171 -1.45 4.39 5.20
N GLU A 172 -0.78 5.16 6.03
CA GLU A 172 -1.35 6.12 6.98
C GLU A 172 -0.54 7.43 6.94
N GLY A 173 -1.24 8.57 7.05
CA GLY A 173 -0.61 9.90 7.07
C GLY A 173 -0.09 10.37 5.72
N PHE A 174 0.79 11.37 5.75
CA PHE A 174 1.39 11.92 4.54
C PHE A 174 2.38 10.95 3.89
N ARG A 175 2.30 10.86 2.57
CA ARG A 175 3.24 10.11 1.72
C ARG A 175 3.50 10.89 0.44
N SER A 176 4.78 11.03 0.07
CA SER A 176 5.19 11.51 -1.26
C SER A 176 5.56 10.29 -2.08
N ILE A 177 4.76 10.00 -3.08
CA ILE A 177 4.83 8.77 -3.88
C ILE A 177 4.46 9.07 -5.33
N GLU A 178 4.83 8.18 -6.22
CA GLU A 178 4.39 8.22 -7.60
C GLU A 178 2.87 8.17 -7.71
N GLY A 179 2.34 8.93 -8.66
CA GLY A 179 0.92 8.96 -8.94
C GLY A 179 0.39 7.59 -9.44
N LEU A 180 -0.92 7.42 -9.38
CA LEU A 180 -1.58 6.24 -9.95
C LEU A 180 -1.64 6.38 -11.47
N SER A 181 -1.05 5.43 -12.19
CA SER A 181 -1.07 5.38 -13.66
C SER A 181 -2.51 5.40 -14.19
N GLY A 182 -2.76 6.18 -15.25
CA GLY A 182 -4.07 6.38 -15.85
C GLY A 182 -4.97 7.41 -15.13
N ILE A 183 -4.58 7.87 -13.93
CA ILE A 183 -5.26 8.94 -13.18
C ILE A 183 -4.36 10.17 -13.03
N HIS A 184 -3.10 9.98 -12.71
CA HIS A 184 -2.09 11.02 -12.58
C HIS A 184 -1.13 11.03 -13.77
N ALA A 185 -0.34 12.09 -13.91
CA ALA A 185 0.74 12.11 -14.88
C ALA A 185 1.77 11.03 -14.55
N ALA A 186 2.33 10.41 -15.60
CA ALA A 186 3.33 9.37 -15.44
C ALA A 186 4.63 9.94 -14.85
N ASP A 187 5.30 9.15 -14.05
CA ASP A 187 6.63 9.42 -13.46
C ASP A 187 6.69 10.68 -12.56
N GLU A 188 5.53 11.20 -12.16
CA GLU A 188 5.43 12.35 -11.28
C GLU A 188 5.15 11.91 -9.84
N VAL A 189 5.86 12.55 -8.90
CA VAL A 189 5.71 12.32 -7.46
C VAL A 189 4.77 13.37 -6.88
N TYR A 190 3.73 12.90 -6.19
CA TYR A 190 2.74 13.73 -5.52
C TYR A 190 2.70 13.44 -4.03
N THR A 191 2.29 14.42 -3.24
CA THR A 191 2.03 14.22 -1.82
C THR A 191 0.54 13.95 -1.60
N PHE A 192 0.26 12.83 -0.95
CA PHE A 192 -1.08 12.41 -0.53
C PHE A 192 -1.17 12.36 1.00
N TYR A 193 -2.39 12.35 1.52
CA TYR A 193 -2.65 11.98 2.91
C TYR A 193 -3.59 10.79 2.96
N PHE A 194 -3.15 9.73 3.62
CA PHE A 194 -3.90 8.48 3.72
C PHE A 194 -4.54 8.30 5.09
N LYS A 195 -5.76 7.80 5.09
CA LYS A 195 -6.42 7.25 6.27
C LYS A 195 -6.96 5.86 5.92
N ALA A 196 -6.47 4.86 6.62
CA ALA A 196 -6.78 3.45 6.31
C ALA A 196 -6.53 3.10 4.83
N GLY A 197 -5.38 3.50 4.29
CA GLY A 197 -4.99 3.26 2.89
C GLY A 197 -5.69 4.13 1.85
N LYS A 198 -6.79 4.81 2.21
CA LYS A 198 -7.55 5.66 1.29
C LYS A 198 -7.00 7.08 1.27
N PRO A 199 -6.76 7.66 0.09
CA PRO A 199 -6.33 9.05 0.00
C PRO A 199 -7.46 10.02 0.38
N TYR A 200 -7.10 11.16 0.96
CA TYR A 200 -8.01 12.29 1.07
C TYR A 200 -8.23 12.91 -0.30
N VAL A 201 -9.49 13.05 -0.70
CA VAL A 201 -9.89 13.49 -2.03
C VAL A 201 -11.00 14.51 -1.91
N SER A 202 -10.97 15.56 -2.70
CA SER A 202 -12.10 16.49 -2.81
C SER A 202 -13.34 15.71 -3.30
N ASP A 203 -14.46 15.90 -2.64
CA ASP A 203 -15.77 15.38 -3.06
C ASP A 203 -16.42 16.20 -4.18
N LYS A 204 -15.81 17.35 -4.52
CA LYS A 204 -16.21 18.25 -5.58
C LYS A 204 -15.10 18.41 -6.61
N LYS A 205 -15.45 18.91 -7.78
CA LYS A 205 -14.44 19.30 -8.76
C LYS A 205 -13.51 20.38 -8.18
N GLY A 206 -12.21 20.21 -8.35
CA GLY A 206 -11.17 21.09 -7.81
C GLY A 206 -10.76 20.71 -6.38
N ASN A 207 -10.36 21.70 -5.60
CA ASN A 207 -9.75 21.49 -4.30
C ASN A 207 -10.76 21.59 -3.15
N SER A 208 -10.68 20.73 -2.15
CA SER A 208 -11.40 20.86 -0.88
C SER A 208 -10.46 20.95 0.31
N LEU A 209 -10.92 21.65 1.37
CA LEU A 209 -10.15 21.86 2.59
C LEU A 209 -10.33 20.71 3.57
N PHE A 210 -9.24 20.28 4.19
CA PHE A 210 -9.21 19.27 5.23
C PHE A 210 -8.45 19.76 6.45
N THR A 211 -8.92 19.40 7.63
CA THR A 211 -8.20 19.69 8.88
C THR A 211 -7.52 18.41 9.35
N ILE A 212 -6.19 18.46 9.43
CA ILE A 212 -5.34 17.35 9.89
C ILE A 212 -4.47 17.89 11.02
N ASN A 213 -4.56 17.31 12.20
CA ASN A 213 -3.82 17.75 13.39
C ASN A 213 -3.91 19.27 13.62
N ALA A 214 -5.14 19.81 13.60
CA ALA A 214 -5.47 21.24 13.78
C ALA A 214 -4.87 22.20 12.72
N LYS A 215 -4.29 21.68 11.63
CA LYS A 215 -3.79 22.47 10.49
C LYS A 215 -4.70 22.25 9.27
N LYS A 216 -4.92 23.31 8.48
CA LYS A 216 -5.71 23.20 7.25
C LYS A 216 -4.81 22.92 6.05
N TYR A 217 -5.22 21.98 5.24
CA TYR A 217 -4.63 21.55 3.97
C TYR A 217 -5.70 21.56 2.89
N ALA A 218 -5.31 21.53 1.63
CA ALA A 218 -6.22 21.28 0.53
C ALA A 218 -5.76 20.05 -0.27
N PHE A 219 -6.72 19.27 -0.72
CA PHE A 219 -6.49 18.15 -1.65
C PHE A 219 -7.40 18.31 -2.85
N SER A 220 -6.89 17.95 -4.02
CA SER A 220 -7.66 17.94 -5.27
C SER A 220 -8.65 16.78 -5.34
N ASP A 221 -9.48 16.77 -6.36
CA ASP A 221 -10.34 15.63 -6.74
C ASP A 221 -9.54 14.41 -7.24
N LEU A 222 -8.24 14.57 -7.45
CA LEU A 222 -7.29 13.48 -7.68
C LEU A 222 -6.47 13.10 -6.43
N GLY A 223 -6.80 13.65 -5.25
CA GLY A 223 -6.15 13.35 -3.98
C GLY A 223 -4.80 14.03 -3.74
N ILE A 224 -4.36 14.91 -4.64
CA ILE A 224 -3.05 15.58 -4.56
C ILE A 224 -3.11 16.73 -3.55
N MET A 225 -2.18 16.74 -2.58
CA MET A 225 -2.00 17.87 -1.66
C MET A 225 -1.60 19.13 -2.42
N GLN A 226 -2.25 20.21 -2.11
CA GLN A 226 -2.04 21.48 -2.80
C GLN A 226 -1.02 22.37 -2.08
N THR A 227 -0.21 23.07 -2.87
CA THR A 227 0.76 24.08 -2.42
C THR A 227 0.59 25.35 -3.23
N GLY A 228 1.23 26.44 -2.81
CA GLY A 228 1.14 27.71 -3.51
C GLY A 228 -0.25 28.35 -3.41
N ARG A 229 -0.56 29.22 -4.38
CA ARG A 229 -1.85 29.89 -4.48
C ARG A 229 -2.88 28.97 -5.15
N GLN A 230 -3.97 28.70 -4.45
CA GLN A 230 -5.02 27.79 -4.89
C GLN A 230 -6.41 28.37 -4.67
N ILE A 231 -7.34 27.95 -5.52
CA ILE A 231 -8.77 28.12 -5.28
C ILE A 231 -9.29 26.81 -4.68
N ALA A 232 -10.04 26.93 -3.58
CA ALA A 232 -10.65 25.77 -2.93
C ALA A 232 -12.13 26.02 -2.63
N ASN A 233 -12.88 24.92 -2.61
CA ASN A 233 -14.28 24.90 -2.21
C ASN A 233 -14.42 25.27 -0.73
N VAL A 234 -15.39 26.11 -0.43
CA VAL A 234 -15.78 26.49 0.92
C VAL A 234 -17.27 26.19 1.14
N ALA A 235 -17.86 26.62 2.27
CA ALA A 235 -19.27 26.39 2.54
C ALA A 235 -20.17 27.01 1.46
N ASN A 236 -21.40 26.47 1.33
CA ASN A 236 -22.46 26.95 0.43
C ASN A 236 -22.10 26.91 -1.07
N ASP A 237 -21.27 25.96 -1.49
CA ASP A 237 -20.80 25.82 -2.88
C ASP A 237 -20.05 27.03 -3.43
N GLU A 238 -19.55 27.87 -2.54
CA GLU A 238 -18.67 28.98 -2.89
C GLU A 238 -17.22 28.50 -3.01
N ILE A 239 -16.40 29.32 -3.67
CA ILE A 239 -14.96 29.11 -3.78
C ILE A 239 -14.21 30.31 -3.21
N ALA A 240 -13.00 30.10 -2.70
CA ALA A 240 -12.15 31.17 -2.21
C ALA A 240 -10.69 30.92 -2.54
N ASN A 241 -9.91 32.02 -2.64
CA ASN A 241 -8.46 31.94 -2.77
C ASN A 241 -7.82 31.59 -1.43
N PHE A 242 -6.81 30.74 -1.50
CA PHE A 242 -5.94 30.36 -0.39
C PHE A 242 -4.48 30.38 -0.83
N TYR A 243 -3.60 30.46 0.14
CA TYR A 243 -2.17 30.25 -0.08
C TYR A 243 -1.66 29.20 0.87
N PHE A 244 -1.03 28.16 0.32
CA PHE A 244 -0.44 27.06 1.07
C PHE A 244 1.07 27.11 0.95
N GLY A 245 1.78 26.86 2.05
CA GLY A 245 3.22 26.73 1.99
C GLY A 245 3.64 25.44 1.27
N GLU A 246 4.94 25.24 1.11
CA GLU A 246 5.52 24.00 0.56
C GLU A 246 5.16 22.77 1.42
N ASP A 247 4.90 23.00 2.71
CA ASP A 247 4.41 22.01 3.67
C ASP A 247 2.90 21.71 3.52
N GLY A 248 2.22 22.31 2.55
CA GLY A 248 0.78 22.19 2.31
C GLY A 248 -0.11 22.90 3.33
N ILE A 249 0.47 23.60 4.33
CA ILE A 249 -0.30 24.25 5.38
C ILE A 249 -0.78 25.62 4.90
N VAL A 250 -2.09 25.91 5.14
CA VAL A 250 -2.67 27.21 4.80
C VAL A 250 -1.92 28.35 5.50
N LYS A 251 -1.56 29.37 4.78
CA LYS A 251 -0.95 30.61 5.28
C LYS A 251 -2.03 31.65 5.54
N THR A 252 -1.76 32.56 6.48
CA THR A 252 -2.67 33.65 6.89
C THR A 252 -1.91 34.96 6.96
N GLY A 253 -2.64 36.07 7.03
CA GLY A 253 -2.06 37.40 7.10
C GLY A 253 -1.47 37.87 5.77
N LYS A 254 -0.48 38.75 5.85
CA LYS A 254 0.23 39.27 4.66
C LYS A 254 1.12 38.18 4.08
N GLN A 255 1.02 37.99 2.76
CA GLN A 255 1.88 37.11 1.99
C GLN A 255 2.39 37.88 0.76
N THR A 256 3.63 37.59 0.41
CA THR A 256 4.24 38.10 -0.82
C THR A 256 4.45 36.88 -1.72
N ILE A 257 3.77 36.86 -2.86
CA ILE A 257 3.67 35.67 -3.71
C ILE A 257 4.23 36.02 -5.09
N TYR A 258 5.18 35.26 -5.59
CA TYR A 258 5.68 35.37 -6.94
C TYR A 258 4.66 34.75 -7.91
N ASN A 259 4.30 35.51 -8.94
CA ASN A 259 3.42 35.07 -10.01
C ASN A 259 4.27 34.65 -11.21
N GLU A 260 4.34 33.37 -11.50
CA GLU A 260 5.15 32.82 -12.59
C GLU A 260 4.66 33.27 -13.98
N GLU A 261 3.35 33.52 -14.12
CA GLU A 261 2.76 33.95 -15.41
C GLU A 261 3.15 35.37 -15.79
N THR A 262 3.22 36.25 -14.79
CA THR A 262 3.55 37.68 -15.02
C THR A 262 5.01 38.01 -14.76
N GLY A 263 5.74 37.16 -14.06
CA GLY A 263 7.11 37.39 -13.58
C GLY A 263 7.17 38.44 -12.46
N GLU A 264 6.05 38.80 -11.85
CA GLU A 264 5.95 39.83 -10.83
C GLU A 264 5.67 39.27 -9.45
N THR A 265 6.04 40.04 -8.44
CA THR A 265 5.72 39.73 -7.05
C THR A 265 4.46 40.46 -6.62
N GLU A 266 3.48 39.74 -6.16
CA GLU A 266 2.18 40.23 -5.73
C GLU A 266 2.05 40.23 -4.20
N ASN A 267 1.37 41.26 -3.65
CA ASN A 267 1.05 41.32 -2.23
C ASN A 267 -0.39 40.87 -1.98
N TRP A 268 -0.52 39.92 -1.05
CA TRP A 268 -1.78 39.31 -0.70
C TRP A 268 -2.06 39.44 0.81
N PHE A 269 -3.35 39.38 1.18
CA PHE A 269 -3.78 39.26 2.56
C PHE A 269 -4.85 38.18 2.70
N PHE A 270 -4.63 37.27 3.64
CA PHE A 270 -5.53 36.19 3.97
C PHE A 270 -6.05 36.34 5.41
N HIS A 271 -7.33 36.06 5.65
CA HIS A 271 -7.93 36.14 6.98
C HIS A 271 -7.11 35.37 8.02
N THR A 272 -6.88 35.98 9.18
CA THR A 272 -6.04 35.42 10.25
C THR A 272 -6.80 34.54 11.23
N ASP A 273 -8.12 34.74 11.31
CA ASP A 273 -9.00 34.11 12.31
C ASP A 273 -10.43 33.94 11.79
N GLY A 274 -11.31 33.45 12.66
CA GLY A 274 -12.73 33.23 12.37
C GLY A 274 -12.99 32.15 11.32
N ASP A 275 -14.23 32.07 10.85
CA ASP A 275 -14.69 31.07 9.90
C ASP A 275 -13.99 31.18 8.55
N LYS A 276 -13.57 32.39 8.19
CA LYS A 276 -12.85 32.67 6.94
C LYS A 276 -11.33 32.51 7.04
N LYS A 277 -10.80 32.03 8.17
CA LYS A 277 -9.35 31.87 8.36
C LYS A 277 -8.68 31.19 7.17
N GLY A 278 -7.71 31.90 6.56
CA GLY A 278 -6.95 31.44 5.39
C GLY A 278 -7.57 31.83 4.05
N GLN A 279 -8.82 32.30 3.99
CA GLN A 279 -9.43 32.82 2.76
C GLN A 279 -8.85 34.20 2.39
N GLY A 280 -8.74 34.45 1.10
CA GLY A 280 -8.36 35.76 0.59
C GLY A 280 -9.32 36.85 1.09
N TYR A 281 -8.78 37.92 1.70
CA TYR A 281 -9.55 39.03 2.23
C TYR A 281 -10.17 39.86 1.09
N HIS A 282 -11.41 40.28 1.26
CA HIS A 282 -12.08 41.16 0.31
C HIS A 282 -12.56 42.42 1.04
N GLY A 283 -12.18 43.58 0.57
CA GLY A 283 -12.54 44.89 1.14
C GLY A 283 -11.34 45.73 1.53
N LEU A 284 -11.64 46.82 2.28
CA LEU A 284 -10.65 47.78 2.78
C LEU A 284 -10.08 47.29 4.13
N ARG A 285 -8.76 47.29 4.26
CA ARG A 285 -8.04 47.01 5.48
C ARG A 285 -6.82 47.94 5.60
N ASP A 286 -6.74 48.69 6.71
CA ASP A 286 -5.63 49.66 6.96
C ASP A 286 -5.40 50.64 5.78
N GLY A 287 -6.48 51.06 5.12
CA GLY A 287 -6.42 51.96 3.97
C GLY A 287 -5.96 51.29 2.65
N ILE A 288 -5.80 50.00 2.64
CA ILE A 288 -5.41 49.17 1.47
C ILE A 288 -6.62 48.39 0.99
N LEU A 289 -6.93 48.46 -0.29
CA LEU A 289 -7.95 47.65 -0.92
C LEU A 289 -7.39 46.28 -1.30
N TYR A 290 -8.12 45.22 -0.93
CA TYR A 290 -7.86 43.85 -1.35
C TYR A 290 -9.08 43.28 -2.09
N VAL A 291 -8.85 42.62 -3.21
CA VAL A 291 -9.89 41.94 -3.98
C VAL A 291 -9.57 40.43 -3.97
N TYR A 292 -10.39 39.66 -3.28
CA TYR A 292 -10.21 38.20 -3.07
C TYR A 292 -8.79 37.81 -2.63
N GLY A 293 -8.19 38.65 -1.79
CA GLY A 293 -6.86 38.45 -1.21
C GLY A 293 -5.77 39.28 -1.87
N LYS A 294 -5.86 39.60 -3.14
CA LYS A 294 -4.85 40.36 -3.87
C LYS A 294 -4.97 41.85 -3.56
N ARG A 295 -3.86 42.47 -3.14
CA ARG A 295 -3.75 43.92 -2.97
C ARG A 295 -3.96 44.64 -4.32
N GLN A 296 -4.75 45.66 -4.30
CA GLN A 296 -4.96 46.55 -5.46
C GLN A 296 -4.03 47.73 -5.35
N ASP A 297 -3.15 47.89 -6.32
CA ASP A 297 -2.24 49.00 -6.43
C ASP A 297 -2.69 49.90 -7.61
N ALA A 298 -2.70 51.23 -7.41
CA ALA A 298 -2.95 52.14 -8.49
C ALA A 298 -1.81 52.05 -9.53
N THR A 299 -2.14 52.09 -10.80
CA THR A 299 -1.13 52.18 -11.85
C THR A 299 -0.47 53.57 -11.83
N ALA A 300 0.75 53.69 -12.38
CA ALA A 300 1.50 54.95 -12.38
C ALA A 300 0.72 56.12 -12.98
N ASP A 301 -0.23 55.84 -13.85
CA ASP A 301 -1.05 56.85 -14.57
C ASP A 301 -2.41 57.11 -13.90
N GLN A 302 -2.81 56.33 -12.87
CA GLN A 302 -4.11 56.47 -12.20
C GLN A 302 -3.92 56.66 -10.69
N ARG A 303 -4.24 57.85 -10.19
CA ARG A 303 -4.25 58.10 -8.73
C ARG A 303 -5.39 57.43 -7.99
N TYR A 304 -6.46 57.05 -8.70
CA TYR A 304 -7.63 56.34 -8.16
C TYR A 304 -8.13 55.32 -9.18
N ALA A 305 -8.25 54.09 -8.81
CA ALA A 305 -8.95 53.09 -9.60
C ALA A 305 -10.31 52.84 -8.91
N PRO A 306 -11.45 52.95 -9.61
CA PRO A 306 -12.73 52.49 -9.08
C PRO A 306 -12.66 50.97 -8.93
N ALA A 307 -13.11 50.46 -7.79
CA ALA A 307 -13.29 49.04 -7.58
C ALA A 307 -14.72 48.81 -7.12
N ASP A 308 -15.39 47.83 -7.75
CA ASP A 308 -16.64 47.31 -7.25
C ASP A 308 -16.35 46.40 -6.05
N LEU A 309 -16.96 46.68 -4.92
CA LEU A 309 -16.83 45.94 -3.66
C LEU A 309 -17.96 44.94 -3.49
#